data_2679a3537f8296f9670c7228cfa1afb0
#
_entry.id   2679a3537f8296f9670c7228cfa1afb0
#
_cell.length_a   1.000
_cell.length_b   1.000
_cell.length_c   1.000
_cell.angle_alpha   90.00
_cell.angle_beta   90.00
_cell.angle_gamma   90.00
#
_symmetry.space_group_name_H-M   'P 1'
#
loop_
_entity.id
_entity.type
_entity.pdbx_description
1 polymer ?
#
loop_
_entity_poly.entity_id
_entity_poly.type
_entity_poly.pdbx_seq_one_letter_code
_entity_poly.pdbx_strand_id
1 'polypeptide(L)' 'MMPLTLADEGKTNIIRKIGGNPEVKKHLENLGFVVGGNVQVITKLGGNVIVNVKEARVAISSEMAQKIMI' A
#
# COMPACT_ATOMS: atom_id res chain seq x y z
N MET A 1 2.19 -13.58 -4.75
CA MET A 1 2.16 -12.13 -4.49
C MET A 1 1.23 -11.43 -5.48
N MET A 2 0.56 -10.41 -5.04
CA MET A 2 -0.27 -9.59 -5.91
C MET A 2 -0.15 -8.12 -5.51
N PRO A 3 -0.40 -7.18 -6.44
CA PRO A 3 -0.36 -5.77 -6.07
C PRO A 3 -1.51 -5.41 -5.13
N LEU A 4 -1.26 -4.42 -4.30
CA LEU A 4 -2.24 -3.95 -3.30
C LEU A 4 -3.56 -3.52 -3.94
N THR A 5 -3.52 -3.06 -5.19
CA THR A 5 -4.73 -2.68 -5.92
C THR A 5 -5.74 -3.81 -6.11
N LEU A 6 -5.30 -5.06 -5.98
CA LEU A 6 -6.16 -6.24 -6.09
C LEU A 6 -6.65 -6.76 -4.74
N ALA A 7 -6.25 -6.12 -3.63
CA ALA A 7 -6.67 -6.55 -2.31
C ALA A 7 -8.15 -6.26 -2.06
N ASP A 8 -8.79 -7.13 -1.30
CA ASP A 8 -10.16 -6.92 -0.86
C ASP A 8 -10.23 -5.82 0.19
N GLU A 9 -11.25 -4.97 0.11
CA GLU A 9 -11.48 -3.94 1.10
C GLU A 9 -11.76 -4.58 2.46
N GLY A 10 -11.20 -3.97 3.51
CA GLY A 10 -11.41 -4.43 4.87
C GLY A 10 -10.51 -5.57 5.33
N LYS A 11 -9.77 -6.19 4.42
CA LYS A 11 -8.87 -7.29 4.76
C LYS A 11 -7.47 -6.79 5.03
N THR A 12 -6.88 -7.25 6.15
CA THR A 12 -5.50 -6.93 6.48
C THR A 12 -4.55 -7.88 5.76
N ASN A 13 -3.54 -7.32 5.13
CA ASN A 13 -2.51 -8.08 4.41
C ASN A 13 -1.13 -7.70 4.91
N ILE A 14 -0.17 -8.59 4.68
CA ILE A 14 1.23 -8.34 5.00
C ILE A 14 1.94 -7.88 3.73
N ILE A 15 2.70 -6.79 3.83
CA ILE A 15 3.50 -6.29 2.72
C ILE A 15 4.68 -7.23 2.50
N ARG A 16 4.79 -7.77 1.31
CA ARG A 16 5.84 -8.75 0.97
C ARG A 16 6.98 -8.13 0.18
N LYS A 17 6.68 -7.11 -0.62
CA LYS A 17 7.68 -6.44 -1.45
C LYS A 17 7.19 -5.05 -1.82
N ILE A 18 8.12 -4.11 -1.93
CA ILE A 18 7.84 -2.77 -2.43
C ILE A 18 8.71 -2.56 -3.68
N GLY A 19 8.03 -2.32 -4.81
CA GLY A 19 8.70 -2.07 -6.08
C GLY A 19 8.93 -0.59 -6.33
N GLY A 20 9.37 -0.28 -7.55
CA GLY A 20 9.64 1.08 -7.99
C GLY A 20 11.10 1.46 -7.82
N ASN A 21 11.42 2.72 -8.16
CA ASN A 21 12.76 3.23 -8.00
C ASN A 21 13.04 3.60 -6.53
N PRO A 22 14.31 3.90 -6.17
CA PRO A 22 14.65 4.21 -4.78
C PRO A 22 13.88 5.38 -4.18
N GLU A 23 13.55 6.40 -4.97
CA GLU A 23 12.77 7.54 -4.48
C GLU A 23 11.35 7.13 -4.10
N VAL A 24 10.71 6.33 -4.93
CA VAL A 24 9.37 5.83 -4.67
C VAL A 24 9.37 4.91 -3.45
N LYS A 25 10.34 4.01 -3.36
CA LYS A 25 10.46 3.13 -2.19
C LYS A 25 10.61 3.92 -0.91
N LYS A 26 11.47 4.92 -0.91
CA LYS A 26 11.70 5.76 0.27
C LYS A 26 10.45 6.53 0.65
N HIS A 27 9.74 7.07 -0.34
CA HIS A 27 8.50 7.78 -0.10
C HIS A 27 7.46 6.87 0.57
N LEU A 28 7.30 5.65 0.06
CA LEU A 28 6.37 4.68 0.63
C LEU A 28 6.79 4.27 2.05
N GLU A 29 8.08 4.08 2.29
CA GLU A 29 8.59 3.79 3.64
C GLU A 29 8.26 4.92 4.60
N ASN A 30 8.42 6.17 4.17
CA ASN A 30 8.11 7.34 5.00
C ASN A 30 6.62 7.41 5.35
N LEU A 31 5.77 6.90 4.49
CA LEU A 31 4.33 6.80 4.76
C LEU A 31 3.97 5.63 5.68
N GLY A 32 4.92 4.73 5.93
CA GLY A 32 4.70 3.58 6.80
C GLY A 32 4.64 2.23 6.09
N PHE A 33 4.81 2.19 4.77
CA PHE A 33 4.77 0.93 4.01
C PHE A 33 6.14 0.28 4.07
N VAL A 34 6.26 -0.77 4.90
CA VAL A 34 7.51 -1.51 5.05
C VAL A 34 7.26 -3.00 4.85
N VAL A 35 8.24 -3.71 4.31
CA VAL A 35 8.15 -5.16 4.14
C VAL A 35 7.98 -5.82 5.51
N GLY A 36 7.02 -6.73 5.61
CA GLY A 36 6.65 -7.37 6.86
C GLY A 36 5.60 -6.63 7.67
N GLY A 37 5.29 -5.39 7.30
CA GLY A 37 4.25 -4.62 7.97
C GLY A 37 2.86 -4.98 7.49
N ASN A 38 1.85 -4.59 8.25
CA ASN A 38 0.45 -4.81 7.90
C ASN A 38 -0.11 -3.62 7.13
N VAL A 39 -0.99 -3.91 6.18
CA VAL A 39 -1.72 -2.89 5.43
C VAL A 39 -3.15 -3.37 5.22
N GLN A 40 -4.10 -2.46 5.35
CA GLN A 40 -5.52 -2.76 5.11
C GLN A 40 -6.08 -1.74 4.13
N VAL A 41 -6.64 -2.21 3.02
CA VAL A 41 -7.34 -1.33 2.09
C VAL A 41 -8.70 -1.00 2.69
N ILE A 42 -8.98 0.29 2.86
CA ILE A 42 -10.26 0.76 3.38
C ILE A 42 -11.24 0.92 2.23
N THR A 43 -10.84 1.65 1.20
CA THR A 43 -11.68 1.87 0.03
C THR A 43 -10.83 2.29 -1.16
N LYS A 44 -11.40 2.12 -2.35
CA LYS A 44 -10.80 2.60 -3.59
C LYS A 44 -11.72 3.68 -4.13
N LEU A 45 -11.17 4.85 -4.41
CA LEU A 45 -11.95 6.01 -4.82
C LEU A 45 -11.26 6.71 -5.98
N GLY A 46 -11.84 6.56 -7.17
CA GLY A 46 -11.25 7.11 -8.39
C GLY A 46 -9.87 6.51 -8.63
N GLY A 47 -8.86 7.35 -8.84
CA GLY A 47 -7.48 6.92 -9.05
C GLY A 47 -6.69 6.71 -7.76
N ASN A 48 -7.36 6.66 -6.60
CA ASN A 48 -6.68 6.57 -5.30
C ASN A 48 -7.11 5.34 -4.51
N VAL A 49 -6.22 4.90 -3.62
CA VAL A 49 -6.50 3.82 -2.68
C VAL A 49 -6.28 4.38 -1.27
N ILE A 50 -7.28 4.24 -0.43
CA ILE A 50 -7.21 4.69 0.97
C ILE A 50 -6.93 3.47 1.83
N VAL A 51 -5.88 3.52 2.62
CA VAL A 51 -5.41 2.39 3.42
C VAL A 51 -5.15 2.78 4.86
N ASN A 52 -5.21 1.80 5.74
CA ASN A 52 -4.66 1.89 7.09
C ASN A 52 -3.28 1.23 7.08
N VAL A 53 -2.27 1.97 7.51
CA VAL A 53 -0.91 1.47 7.67
C VAL A 53 -0.31 2.12 8.91
N LYS A 54 0.28 1.30 9.81
CA LYS A 54 0.84 1.77 11.09
C LYS A 54 -0.13 2.67 11.86
N GLU A 55 -1.39 2.25 11.95
CA GLU A 55 -2.44 2.96 12.67
C GLU A 55 -2.77 4.34 12.11
N ALA A 56 -2.30 4.64 10.91
CA ALA A 56 -2.61 5.88 10.21
C ALA A 56 -3.40 5.59 8.94
N ARG A 57 -4.29 6.50 8.59
CA ARG A 57 -5.03 6.42 7.33
C ARG A 57 -4.30 7.26 6.28
N VAL A 58 -3.94 6.62 5.17
CA VAL A 58 -3.15 7.24 4.11
C VAL A 58 -3.85 7.02 2.77
N ALA A 59 -3.88 8.05 1.95
CA ALA A 59 -4.35 7.95 0.57
C ALA A 59 -3.15 7.92 -0.37
N ILE A 60 -3.08 6.93 -1.24
CA ILE A 60 -2.02 6.84 -2.25
C ILE A 60 -2.66 6.63 -3.62
N SER A 61 -1.94 7.01 -4.68
CA SER A 61 -2.43 6.77 -6.03
C SER A 61 -2.45 5.28 -6.35
N SER A 62 -3.28 4.88 -7.30
CA SER A 62 -3.31 3.50 -7.78
C SER A 62 -1.96 3.07 -8.33
N GLU A 63 -1.23 4.00 -8.98
CA GLU A 63 0.10 3.71 -9.51
C GLU A 63 1.08 3.33 -8.40
N MET A 64 1.04 4.05 -7.28
CA MET A 64 1.88 3.73 -6.13
C MET A 64 1.43 2.44 -5.47
N ALA A 65 0.13 2.23 -5.35
CA ALA A 65 -0.41 1.01 -4.76
C ALA A 65 0.00 -0.24 -5.55
N GLN A 66 0.13 -0.13 -6.87
CA GLN A 66 0.59 -1.24 -7.71
C GLN A 66 2.03 -1.68 -7.39
N LYS A 67 2.80 -0.84 -6.76
CA LYS A 67 4.20 -1.15 -6.40
C LYS A 67 4.31 -1.87 -5.07
N ILE A 68 3.23 -1.93 -4.30
CA ILE A 68 3.18 -2.64 -3.03
C ILE A 68 2.62 -4.03 -3.27
N MET A 69 3.42 -5.05 -3.01
CA MET A 69 3.02 -6.44 -3.21
C MET A 69 2.65 -7.06 -1.88
N ILE A 70 1.55 -7.79 -1.89
CA ILE A 70 1.01 -8.46 -0.71
C ILE A 70 0.85 -9.94 -0.94
#